data_366663dd18fafa9679b18d8d476ca98a
#
_entry.id   366663dd18fafa9679b18d8d476ca98a
#
_cell.length_a   1.000
_cell.length_b   1.000
_cell.length_c   1.000
_cell.angle_alpha   90.00
_cell.angle_beta   90.00
_cell.angle_gamma   90.00
#
_symmetry.space_group_name_H-M   'P 1'
#
loop_
_entity.id
_entity.type
_entity.pdbx_description
1 polymer ?
#
loop_
_entity_poly.entity_id
_entity_poly.type
_entity_poly.pdbx_seq_one_letter_code
_entity_poly.pdbx_strand_id
1 'polypeptide(L)'
;LTVFVYAKLWRRSGVLTDIEFYELRYSGKAAAFLRGFRALYLGLIFNVLVMGAVSLAAIKFGEIVLNWPGWKTLVVACSITLVYSTLGGLKAVIITDFVQFTLAMIGSIGGCIYILNLEQIGGLSNLISHPNVVDKISMFPDMTNPDVWIPVLLVPLAVQWWASYYPGAEPGGGGYIAQRMFSAKDESH
;
A
#
# COMPACT_ATOMS: atom_id res chain seq x y z
N LEU A 1 -6.33 -13.23 -9.05
CA LEU A 1 -5.87 -14.52 -8.51
C LEU A 1 -5.96 -14.55 -6.99
N THR A 2 -5.36 -13.58 -6.28
CA THR A 2 -5.32 -13.57 -4.81
C THR A 2 -6.70 -13.65 -4.18
N VAL A 3 -7.63 -12.78 -4.56
CA VAL A 3 -8.99 -12.73 -3.98
C VAL A 3 -9.81 -13.98 -4.31
N PHE A 4 -9.74 -14.45 -5.55
CA PHE A 4 -10.64 -15.54 -6.00
C PHE A 4 -10.11 -16.95 -5.75
N VAL A 5 -8.79 -17.12 -5.66
CA VAL A 5 -8.15 -18.43 -5.51
C VAL A 5 -7.49 -18.57 -4.15
N TYR A 6 -6.54 -17.68 -3.85
CA TYR A 6 -5.70 -17.82 -2.65
C TYR A 6 -6.43 -17.47 -1.35
N ALA A 7 -7.43 -16.58 -1.36
CA ALA A 7 -8.17 -16.23 -0.15
C ALA A 7 -8.80 -17.47 0.52
N LYS A 8 -9.45 -18.32 -0.29
CA LYS A 8 -10.03 -19.58 0.20
C LYS A 8 -8.99 -20.56 0.73
N LEU A 9 -7.84 -20.66 0.05
CA LEU A 9 -6.75 -21.53 0.47
C LEU A 9 -6.12 -21.06 1.77
N TRP A 10 -5.90 -19.75 1.91
CA TRP A 10 -5.43 -19.15 3.15
C TRP A 10 -6.39 -19.41 4.31
N ARG A 11 -7.68 -19.17 4.13
CA ARG A 11 -8.67 -19.46 5.18
C ARG A 11 -8.69 -20.94 5.56
N ARG A 12 -8.59 -21.82 4.58
CA ARG A 12 -8.58 -23.27 4.78
C ARG A 12 -7.33 -23.79 5.50
N SER A 13 -6.20 -23.08 5.41
CA SER A 13 -4.95 -23.48 6.07
C SER A 13 -5.04 -23.50 7.60
N GLY A 14 -5.97 -22.73 8.18
CA GLY A 14 -6.19 -22.67 9.63
C GLY A 14 -5.10 -21.93 10.42
N VAL A 15 -4.08 -21.35 9.73
CA VAL A 15 -3.04 -20.57 10.40
C VAL A 15 -3.54 -19.18 10.76
N LEU A 16 -2.96 -18.58 11.80
CA LEU A 16 -3.30 -17.23 12.24
C LEU A 16 -2.46 -16.15 11.57
N THR A 17 -1.26 -16.53 11.10
CA THR A 17 -0.33 -15.61 10.44
C THR A 17 0.32 -16.29 9.24
N ASP A 18 0.69 -15.50 8.23
CA ASP A 18 1.41 -15.99 7.04
C ASP A 18 2.75 -16.65 7.37
N ILE A 19 3.46 -16.14 8.40
CA ILE A 19 4.73 -16.73 8.83
C ILE A 19 4.57 -18.07 9.56
N GLU A 20 3.42 -18.36 10.14
CA GLU A 20 3.12 -19.66 10.72
C GLU A 20 3.00 -20.76 9.65
N PHE A 21 2.64 -20.38 8.43
CA PHE A 21 2.59 -21.29 7.29
C PHE A 21 3.94 -21.95 7.00
N TYR A 22 5.05 -21.31 7.33
CA TYR A 22 6.38 -21.92 7.17
C TYR A 22 6.58 -23.11 8.09
N GLU A 23 6.07 -23.08 9.32
CA GLU A 23 6.13 -24.25 10.22
C GLU A 23 5.17 -25.36 9.78
N LEU A 24 4.03 -24.98 9.20
CA LEU A 24 3.10 -25.98 8.64
C LEU A 24 3.72 -26.75 7.46
N ARG A 25 4.44 -26.03 6.60
CA ARG A 25 5.02 -26.61 5.36
C ARG A 25 6.39 -27.23 5.58
N TYR A 26 7.20 -26.64 6.43
CA TYR A 26 8.56 -27.05 6.72
C TYR A 26 8.67 -27.41 8.22
N SER A 27 9.34 -28.52 8.51
CA SER A 27 9.54 -28.95 9.89
C SER A 27 10.95 -28.67 10.39
N GLY A 28 11.12 -28.72 11.72
CA GLY A 28 12.42 -28.68 12.38
C GLY A 28 12.94 -27.29 12.71
N LYS A 29 14.17 -27.26 13.22
CA LYS A 29 14.80 -26.03 13.75
C LYS A 29 14.98 -24.94 12.68
N ALA A 30 15.17 -25.30 11.43
CA ALA A 30 15.32 -24.37 10.32
C ALA A 30 14.02 -23.59 10.05
N ALA A 31 12.85 -24.25 10.11
CA ALA A 31 11.56 -23.62 9.96
C ALA A 31 11.26 -22.63 11.10
N ALA A 32 11.54 -23.04 12.34
CA ALA A 32 11.40 -22.16 13.50
C ALA A 32 12.33 -20.94 13.44
N PHE A 33 13.58 -21.14 13.01
CA PHE A 33 14.50 -20.03 12.79
C PHE A 33 13.99 -19.06 11.70
N LEU A 34 13.53 -19.58 10.56
CA LEU A 34 13.00 -18.77 9.47
C LEU A 34 11.78 -17.97 9.93
N ARG A 35 10.87 -18.60 10.67
CA ARG A 35 9.72 -17.92 11.27
C ARG A 35 10.14 -16.79 12.19
N GLY A 36 11.05 -17.04 13.13
CA GLY A 36 11.56 -16.03 14.06
C GLY A 36 12.28 -14.89 13.35
N PHE A 37 13.14 -15.21 12.39
CA PHE A 37 13.85 -14.21 11.58
C PHE A 37 12.88 -13.32 10.80
N ARG A 38 11.90 -13.90 10.11
CA ARG A 38 10.91 -13.13 9.35
C ARG A 38 10.02 -12.30 10.27
N ALA A 39 9.62 -12.81 11.42
CA ALA A 39 8.86 -12.06 12.40
C ALA A 39 9.62 -10.80 12.86
N LEU A 40 10.91 -10.93 13.15
CA LEU A 40 11.76 -9.80 13.54
C LEU A 40 11.98 -8.83 12.38
N TYR A 41 12.34 -9.36 11.21
CA TYR A 41 12.66 -8.56 10.04
C TYR A 41 11.43 -7.78 9.53
N LEU A 42 10.30 -8.46 9.31
CA LEU A 42 9.08 -7.83 8.80
C LEU A 42 8.32 -7.08 9.89
N GLY A 43 8.15 -7.69 11.07
CA GLY A 43 7.34 -7.14 12.13
C GLY A 43 7.98 -5.96 12.85
N LEU A 44 9.30 -5.94 12.98
CA LEU A 44 10.00 -4.85 13.66
C LEU A 44 10.72 -3.94 12.68
N ILE A 45 11.76 -4.44 11.99
CA ILE A 45 12.67 -3.57 11.22
C ILE A 45 11.92 -2.91 10.07
N PHE A 46 11.29 -3.71 9.22
CA PHE A 46 10.62 -3.19 8.04
C PHE A 46 9.38 -2.34 8.39
N ASN A 47 8.60 -2.80 9.37
CA ASN A 47 7.41 -2.09 9.81
C ASN A 47 7.75 -0.71 10.42
N VAL A 48 8.82 -0.60 11.21
CA VAL A 48 9.29 0.69 11.75
C VAL A 48 9.69 1.63 10.62
N LEU A 49 10.39 1.15 9.59
CA LEU A 49 10.77 1.98 8.44
C LEU A 49 9.54 2.49 7.68
N VAL A 50 8.58 1.62 7.41
CA VAL A 50 7.32 2.00 6.73
C VAL A 50 6.52 3.00 7.57
N MET A 51 6.37 2.73 8.87
CA MET A 51 5.68 3.65 9.80
C MET A 51 6.39 5.01 9.87
N GLY A 52 7.72 5.03 9.86
CA GLY A 52 8.50 6.27 9.79
C GLY A 52 8.21 7.08 8.53
N ALA A 53 8.20 6.43 7.37
CA ALA A 53 7.92 7.08 6.09
C ALA A 53 6.48 7.65 6.04
N VAL A 54 5.49 6.87 6.48
CA VAL A 54 4.08 7.31 6.55
C VAL A 54 3.91 8.47 7.54
N SER A 55 4.57 8.40 8.70
CA SER A 55 4.55 9.48 9.70
C SER A 55 5.16 10.76 9.17
N LEU A 56 6.25 10.67 8.40
CA LEU A 56 6.86 11.83 7.75
C LEU A 56 5.91 12.49 6.74
N ALA A 57 5.21 11.68 5.94
CA ALA A 57 4.20 12.18 5.02
C ALA A 57 3.05 12.90 5.77
N ALA A 58 2.56 12.32 6.87
CA ALA A 58 1.53 12.92 7.70
C ALA A 58 1.99 14.27 8.30
N ILE A 59 3.24 14.37 8.77
CA ILE A 59 3.84 15.60 9.26
C ILE A 59 3.81 16.67 8.16
N LYS A 60 4.31 16.35 6.98
CA LYS A 60 4.35 17.29 5.86
C LYS A 60 2.96 17.77 5.46
N PHE A 61 2.00 16.87 5.43
CA PHE A 61 0.61 17.23 5.17
C PHE A 61 0.05 18.17 6.26
N GLY A 62 0.28 17.87 7.52
CA GLY A 62 -0.15 18.71 8.65
C GLY A 62 0.49 20.10 8.65
N GLU A 63 1.77 20.20 8.28
CA GLU A 63 2.48 21.47 8.15
C GLU A 63 1.88 22.33 7.02
N ILE A 64 1.61 21.75 5.85
CA ILE A 64 1.13 22.48 4.67
C ILE A 64 -0.36 22.85 4.77
N VAL A 65 -1.20 21.89 5.18
CA VAL A 65 -2.66 22.07 5.14
C VAL A 65 -3.21 22.69 6.41
N LEU A 66 -2.71 22.24 7.57
CA LEU A 66 -3.22 22.66 8.88
C LEU A 66 -2.34 23.71 9.57
N ASN A 67 -1.17 24.00 9.01
CA ASN A 67 -0.15 24.85 9.62
C ASN A 67 0.19 24.41 11.08
N TRP A 68 0.24 23.10 11.30
CA TRP A 68 0.55 22.51 12.58
C TRP A 68 2.02 22.10 12.67
N PRO A 69 2.66 22.23 13.83
CA PRO A 69 3.98 21.67 14.04
C PRO A 69 3.91 20.14 13.97
N GLY A 70 4.94 19.49 13.41
CA GLY A 70 4.97 18.06 13.12
C GLY A 70 4.62 17.16 14.31
N TRP A 71 5.11 17.50 15.52
CA TRP A 71 4.80 16.75 16.73
C TRP A 71 3.31 16.72 17.06
N LYS A 72 2.60 17.86 16.84
CA LYS A 72 1.16 17.96 17.10
C LYS A 72 0.37 17.08 16.15
N THR A 73 0.74 17.09 14.87
CA THR A 73 0.14 16.20 13.86
C THR A 73 0.28 14.73 14.25
N LEU A 74 1.48 14.31 14.66
CA LEU A 74 1.71 12.93 15.10
C LEU A 74 0.90 12.56 16.33
N VAL A 75 0.93 13.39 17.38
CA VAL A 75 0.19 13.11 18.60
C VAL A 75 -1.30 12.97 18.32
N VAL A 76 -1.89 13.88 17.56
CA VAL A 76 -3.32 13.80 17.22
C VAL A 76 -3.64 12.57 16.37
N ALA A 77 -2.89 12.34 15.29
CA ALA A 77 -3.11 11.19 14.40
C ALA A 77 -2.93 9.85 15.13
N CYS A 78 -1.85 9.70 15.90
CA CYS A 78 -1.60 8.47 16.67
C CYS A 78 -2.66 8.26 17.76
N SER A 79 -3.10 9.32 18.45
CA SER A 79 -4.14 9.20 19.47
C SER A 79 -5.49 8.75 18.89
N ILE A 80 -5.90 9.33 17.76
CA ILE A 80 -7.12 8.92 17.07
C ILE A 80 -7.02 7.48 16.62
N THR A 81 -5.89 7.09 16.02
CA THR A 81 -5.65 5.72 15.55
C THR A 81 -5.67 4.74 16.71
N LEU A 82 -5.03 5.07 17.84
CA LEU A 82 -5.02 4.24 19.04
C LEU A 82 -6.42 4.01 19.58
N VAL A 83 -7.22 5.07 19.68
CA VAL A 83 -8.59 4.99 20.23
C VAL A 83 -9.46 4.08 19.38
N TYR A 84 -9.58 4.34 18.06
CA TYR A 84 -10.50 3.53 17.25
C TYR A 84 -10.02 2.10 17.05
N SER A 85 -8.70 1.85 16.94
CA SER A 85 -8.18 0.50 16.78
C SER A 85 -8.30 -0.33 18.06
N THR A 86 -8.13 0.30 19.23
CA THR A 86 -8.28 -0.39 20.52
C THR A 86 -9.74 -0.75 20.80
N LEU A 87 -10.67 0.16 20.50
CA LEU A 87 -12.08 -0.05 20.78
C LEU A 87 -12.76 -1.03 19.80
N GLY A 88 -12.37 -1.00 18.55
CA GLY A 88 -13.07 -1.76 17.51
C GLY A 88 -12.29 -2.95 16.95
N GLY A 89 -11.04 -3.13 17.31
CA GLY A 89 -10.19 -4.20 16.80
C GLY A 89 -10.11 -4.22 15.28
N LEU A 90 -9.84 -5.39 14.70
CA LEU A 90 -9.67 -5.56 13.25
C LEU A 90 -10.91 -5.16 12.44
N LYS A 91 -12.13 -5.41 12.97
CA LYS A 91 -13.37 -5.04 12.27
C LYS A 91 -13.50 -3.53 12.09
N ALA A 92 -13.18 -2.74 13.12
CA ALA A 92 -13.21 -1.29 13.00
C ALA A 92 -12.15 -0.79 12.02
N VAL A 93 -10.95 -1.37 12.02
CA VAL A 93 -9.90 -1.03 11.06
C VAL A 93 -10.38 -1.24 9.63
N ILE A 94 -11.00 -2.39 9.31
CA ILE A 94 -11.52 -2.67 7.97
C ILE A 94 -12.61 -1.65 7.55
N ILE A 95 -13.50 -1.29 8.47
CA ILE A 95 -14.54 -0.29 8.19
C ILE A 95 -13.92 1.09 7.95
N THR A 96 -12.96 1.50 8.79
CA THR A 96 -12.26 2.78 8.61
C THR A 96 -11.43 2.82 7.33
N ASP A 97 -10.77 1.72 6.95
CA ASP A 97 -10.07 1.60 5.67
C ASP A 97 -11.02 1.87 4.49
N PHE A 98 -12.23 1.28 4.53
CA PHE A 98 -13.24 1.50 3.49
C PHE A 98 -13.71 2.96 3.42
N VAL A 99 -14.00 3.56 4.58
CA VAL A 99 -14.39 4.98 4.65
C VAL A 99 -13.27 5.88 4.15
N GLN A 100 -12.04 5.65 4.58
CA GLN A 100 -10.87 6.43 4.15
C GLN A 100 -10.62 6.27 2.64
N PHE A 101 -10.74 5.07 2.10
CA PHE A 101 -10.64 4.83 0.66
C PHE A 101 -11.71 5.62 -0.11
N THR A 102 -12.96 5.58 0.35
CA THR A 102 -14.06 6.31 -0.29
C THR A 102 -13.81 7.82 -0.28
N LEU A 103 -13.38 8.36 0.85
CA LEU A 103 -13.03 9.79 0.97
C LEU A 103 -11.84 10.17 0.08
N ALA A 104 -10.82 9.32 0.02
CA ALA A 104 -9.67 9.54 -0.86
C ALA A 104 -10.07 9.55 -2.34
N MET A 105 -10.95 8.62 -2.75
CA MET A 105 -11.47 8.57 -4.13
C MET A 105 -12.29 9.82 -4.47
N ILE A 106 -13.20 10.23 -3.58
CA ILE A 106 -14.00 11.45 -3.77
C ILE A 106 -13.07 12.67 -3.86
N GLY A 107 -12.10 12.78 -2.97
CA GLY A 107 -11.13 13.89 -2.98
C GLY A 107 -10.26 13.91 -4.24
N SER A 108 -9.79 12.76 -4.69
CA SER A 108 -8.95 12.65 -5.89
C SER A 108 -9.74 12.98 -7.16
N ILE A 109 -10.95 12.44 -7.29
CA ILE A 109 -11.82 12.73 -8.44
C ILE A 109 -12.25 14.19 -8.42
N GLY A 110 -12.70 14.70 -7.27
CA GLY A 110 -13.09 16.10 -7.11
C GLY A 110 -11.94 17.06 -7.39
N GLY A 111 -10.75 16.75 -6.87
CA GLY A 111 -9.53 17.51 -7.15
C GLY A 111 -9.15 17.50 -8.62
N CYS A 112 -9.24 16.35 -9.29
CA CYS A 112 -9.01 16.24 -10.72
C CYS A 112 -9.98 17.11 -11.53
N ILE A 113 -11.28 17.02 -11.24
CA ILE A 113 -12.31 17.84 -11.89
C ILE A 113 -12.05 19.33 -11.63
N TYR A 114 -11.76 19.71 -10.39
CA TYR A 114 -11.45 21.09 -10.03
C TYR A 114 -10.26 21.64 -10.83
N ILE A 115 -9.15 20.88 -10.86
CA ILE A 115 -7.93 21.29 -11.57
C ILE A 115 -8.20 21.43 -13.07
N LEU A 116 -8.91 20.48 -13.68
CA LEU A 116 -9.23 20.54 -15.12
C LEU A 116 -10.11 21.73 -15.49
N ASN A 117 -10.95 22.21 -14.57
CA ASN A 117 -11.83 23.36 -14.80
C ASN A 117 -11.18 24.72 -14.48
N LEU A 118 -9.93 24.76 -14.04
CA LEU A 118 -9.21 26.02 -13.88
C LEU A 118 -9.06 26.70 -15.24
N GLU A 119 -9.29 28.03 -15.29
CA GLU A 119 -9.15 28.83 -16.50
C GLU A 119 -7.77 28.68 -17.17
N GLN A 120 -6.73 28.50 -16.37
CA GLN A 120 -5.35 28.31 -16.83
C GLN A 120 -5.16 26.98 -17.58
N ILE A 121 -5.97 25.98 -17.31
CA ILE A 121 -5.89 24.65 -17.92
C ILE A 121 -6.89 24.53 -19.08
N GLY A 122 -8.11 25.02 -18.90
CA GLY A 122 -9.12 25.05 -19.96
C GLY A 122 -9.64 23.67 -20.37
N GLY A 123 -9.62 22.69 -19.44
CA GLY A 123 -10.14 21.35 -19.66
C GLY A 123 -9.11 20.32 -20.09
N LEU A 124 -9.54 19.06 -20.10
CA LEU A 124 -8.68 17.93 -20.43
C LEU A 124 -8.10 18.02 -21.85
N SER A 125 -8.92 18.40 -22.82
CA SER A 125 -8.48 18.51 -24.22
C SER A 125 -7.34 19.52 -24.39
N ASN A 126 -7.43 20.66 -23.71
CA ASN A 126 -6.39 21.69 -23.77
C ASN A 126 -5.13 21.22 -23.02
N LEU A 127 -5.29 20.55 -21.88
CA LEU A 127 -4.17 19.99 -21.13
C LEU A 127 -3.36 18.99 -21.93
N ILE A 128 -4.01 18.02 -22.59
CA ILE A 128 -3.32 16.98 -23.38
C ILE A 128 -2.70 17.51 -24.66
N SER A 129 -3.20 18.64 -25.17
CA SER A 129 -2.65 19.31 -26.36
C SER A 129 -1.54 20.33 -26.02
N HIS A 130 -1.31 20.58 -24.73
CA HIS A 130 -0.33 21.57 -24.31
C HIS A 130 1.10 21.11 -24.66
N PRO A 131 1.97 21.98 -25.24
CA PRO A 131 3.31 21.61 -25.67
C PRO A 131 4.18 20.95 -24.59
N ASN A 132 4.03 21.37 -23.34
CA ASN A 132 4.80 20.80 -22.23
C ASN A 132 4.28 19.44 -21.73
N VAL A 133 3.13 18.98 -22.26
CA VAL A 133 2.43 17.77 -21.80
C VAL A 133 2.37 16.72 -22.91
N VAL A 134 2.22 17.13 -24.16
CA VAL A 134 2.05 16.23 -25.32
C VAL A 134 3.13 15.16 -25.41
N ASP A 135 4.37 15.52 -25.17
CA ASP A 135 5.50 14.57 -25.20
C ASP A 135 5.53 13.61 -23.97
N LYS A 136 4.77 13.93 -22.92
CA LYS A 136 4.71 13.16 -21.67
C LYS A 136 3.53 12.21 -21.60
N ILE A 137 2.62 12.27 -22.55
CA ILE A 137 1.41 11.42 -22.59
C ILE A 137 1.70 10.06 -23.24
N SER A 138 2.85 9.91 -23.91
CA SER A 138 3.22 8.64 -24.51
C SER A 138 3.22 7.53 -23.47
N MET A 139 2.49 6.45 -23.76
CA MET A 139 2.47 5.27 -22.89
C MET A 139 3.83 4.55 -22.86
N PHE A 140 4.62 4.71 -23.90
CA PHE A 140 5.95 4.15 -24.01
C PHE A 140 7.01 5.25 -23.96
N PRO A 141 8.12 5.04 -23.26
CA PRO A 141 9.24 5.94 -23.28
C PRO A 141 9.88 6.00 -24.67
N ASP A 142 10.65 7.04 -24.94
CA ASP A 142 11.43 7.13 -26.16
C ASP A 142 12.44 5.98 -26.26
N MET A 143 12.16 5.03 -27.16
CA MET A 143 12.98 3.84 -27.37
C MET A 143 14.31 4.13 -28.04
N THR A 144 14.49 5.33 -28.58
CA THR A 144 15.75 5.76 -29.20
C THR A 144 16.78 6.20 -28.16
N ASN A 145 16.32 6.57 -26.96
CA ASN A 145 17.18 7.01 -25.86
C ASN A 145 17.29 5.95 -24.75
N PRO A 146 18.42 5.21 -24.66
CA PRO A 146 18.62 4.19 -23.64
C PRO A 146 18.53 4.70 -22.19
N ASP A 147 18.94 5.94 -21.95
CA ASP A 147 18.90 6.54 -20.61
C ASP A 147 17.47 6.81 -20.12
N VAL A 148 16.50 6.76 -21.02
CA VAL A 148 15.08 6.93 -20.69
C VAL A 148 14.37 5.57 -20.62
N TRP A 149 14.43 4.74 -21.66
CA TRP A 149 13.64 3.51 -21.68
C TRP A 149 14.19 2.39 -20.79
N ILE A 150 15.50 2.34 -20.54
CA ILE A 150 16.08 1.34 -19.64
C ILE A 150 15.52 1.48 -18.22
N PRO A 151 15.64 2.66 -17.54
CA PRO A 151 15.14 2.80 -16.18
C PRO A 151 13.61 2.80 -16.09
N VAL A 152 12.88 3.26 -17.11
CA VAL A 152 11.43 3.41 -17.07
C VAL A 152 10.70 2.13 -17.50
N LEU A 153 11.25 1.36 -18.42
CA LEU A 153 10.60 0.16 -18.96
C LEU A 153 11.35 -1.13 -18.60
N LEU A 154 12.65 -1.22 -18.95
CA LEU A 154 13.38 -2.46 -18.78
C LEU A 154 13.59 -2.82 -17.31
N VAL A 155 14.03 -1.88 -16.49
CA VAL A 155 14.27 -2.12 -15.05
C VAL A 155 12.97 -2.49 -14.31
N PRO A 156 11.83 -1.78 -14.48
CA PRO A 156 10.57 -2.21 -13.88
C PRO A 156 10.13 -3.61 -14.31
N LEU A 157 10.22 -3.94 -15.60
CA LEU A 157 9.77 -5.24 -16.10
C LEU A 157 10.72 -6.40 -15.73
N ALA A 158 12.03 -6.19 -15.87
CA ALA A 158 13.01 -7.27 -15.70
C ALA A 158 13.45 -7.46 -14.24
N VAL A 159 13.44 -6.39 -13.43
CA VAL A 159 13.95 -6.42 -12.05
C VAL A 159 12.87 -6.08 -11.04
N GLN A 160 12.20 -4.93 -11.17
CA GLN A 160 11.24 -4.47 -10.16
C GLN A 160 9.94 -5.27 -10.18
N TRP A 161 9.51 -5.80 -11.31
CA TRP A 161 8.33 -6.66 -11.37
C TRP A 161 8.47 -7.88 -10.45
N TRP A 162 9.65 -8.46 -10.38
CA TRP A 162 9.97 -9.59 -9.50
C TRP A 162 10.23 -9.17 -8.06
N ALA A 163 10.71 -7.95 -7.85
CA ALA A 163 11.04 -7.37 -6.56
C ALA A 163 10.00 -6.36 -6.05
N SER A 164 8.92 -6.12 -6.79
CA SER A 164 7.88 -5.15 -6.42
C SER A 164 7.04 -5.57 -5.21
N TYR A 165 7.21 -6.77 -4.76
CA TYR A 165 6.68 -7.21 -3.48
C TYR A 165 7.57 -6.69 -2.36
N TYR A 166 7.11 -5.66 -1.66
CA TYR A 166 7.76 -5.31 -0.41
C TYR A 166 7.69 -6.50 0.56
N PRO A 167 8.63 -6.65 1.50
CA PRO A 167 8.57 -7.71 2.50
C PRO A 167 7.20 -7.74 3.20
N GLY A 168 6.49 -8.86 3.10
CA GLY A 168 5.12 -9.01 3.56
C GLY A 168 4.04 -8.94 2.49
N ALA A 169 4.36 -8.50 1.27
CA ALA A 169 3.47 -8.57 0.11
C ALA A 169 3.81 -9.79 -0.74
N GLU A 170 3.63 -10.97 -0.20
CA GLU A 170 3.94 -12.22 -0.90
C GLU A 170 2.86 -12.59 -1.93
N PRO A 171 3.22 -13.42 -2.94
CA PRO A 171 2.23 -14.01 -3.83
C PRO A 171 1.15 -14.72 -3.02
N GLY A 172 -0.09 -14.27 -3.14
CA GLY A 172 -1.19 -14.79 -2.33
C GLY A 172 -1.65 -13.86 -1.21
N GLY A 173 -1.06 -12.66 -1.11
CA GLY A 173 -1.64 -11.59 -0.32
C GLY A 173 -0.90 -11.13 0.90
N GLY A 174 0.39 -11.22 1.00
CA GLY A 174 1.25 -10.65 2.04
C GLY A 174 0.65 -10.59 3.46
N GLY A 175 1.43 -10.36 4.47
CA GLY A 175 0.98 -10.44 5.86
C GLY A 175 -0.28 -9.63 6.19
N TYR A 176 -0.40 -8.42 5.68
CA TYR A 176 -1.58 -7.56 5.94
C TYR A 176 -2.85 -8.01 5.25
N ILE A 177 -2.76 -8.46 4.00
CA ILE A 177 -3.91 -8.95 3.24
C ILE A 177 -4.28 -10.36 3.71
N ALA A 178 -3.29 -11.22 3.94
CA ALA A 178 -3.49 -12.56 4.47
C ALA A 178 -4.19 -12.53 5.85
N GLN A 179 -3.80 -11.61 6.74
CA GLN A 179 -4.45 -11.45 8.04
C GLN A 179 -5.95 -11.17 7.93
N ARG A 180 -6.36 -10.36 6.94
CA ARG A 180 -7.78 -10.10 6.68
C ARG A 180 -8.49 -11.36 6.18
N MET A 181 -7.84 -12.15 5.33
CA MET A 181 -8.38 -13.43 4.83
C MET A 181 -8.51 -14.46 5.94
N PHE A 182 -7.54 -14.56 6.85
CA PHE A 182 -7.61 -15.46 8.01
C PHE A 182 -8.74 -15.11 8.97
N SER A 183 -9.09 -13.83 9.08
CA SER A 183 -10.13 -13.34 9.97
C SER A 183 -11.54 -13.53 9.44
N ALA A 184 -11.70 -13.96 8.19
CA ALA A 184 -13.01 -14.27 7.61
C ALA A 184 -13.71 -15.39 8.39
N LYS A 185 -15.03 -15.34 8.51
CA LYS A 185 -15.82 -16.34 9.24
C LYS A 185 -15.69 -17.72 8.59
N ASP A 186 -15.78 -17.78 7.29
CA ASP A 186 -15.67 -19.00 6.47
C ASP A 186 -15.12 -18.68 5.07
N GLU A 187 -15.02 -19.71 4.21
CA GLU A 187 -14.48 -19.59 2.84
C GLU A 187 -15.39 -18.81 1.88
N SER A 188 -16.64 -18.51 2.27
CA SER A 188 -17.61 -17.78 1.46
C SER A 188 -17.69 -16.29 1.78
N HIS A 189 -17.04 -15.87 2.86
CA HIS A 189 -16.92 -14.49 3.31
C HIS A 189 -15.57 -13.94 2.94
#